data_fa3ef8713cc7a16b73d35c65b4fc6ffb
#
_entry.id   fa3ef8713cc7a16b73d35c65b4fc6ffb
#
_cell.length_a   1.000
_cell.length_b   1.000
_cell.length_c   1.000
_cell.angle_alpha   90.00
_cell.angle_beta   90.00
_cell.angle_gamma   90.00
#
_symmetry.space_group_name_H-M   'P 1'
#
loop_
_entity.id
_entity.type
_entity.pdbx_description
1 polymer ?
#
loop_
_entity_poly.entity_id
_entity_poly.type
_entity_poly.pdbx_seq_one_letter_code
_entity_poly.pdbx_strand_id
1 'polypeptide(L)'
;RYPYVHLDVPTDDVELVSDELWEQGAQGIEERDATTIDKGAGAALTTLIVSVVDDAAAQTLAAAYPQFNGRVAHVVGDDWRDAWKAYFKPTRVGGRLLLRPSWEPADPAPHEVVLTIDPGQAFGSGIHETTRLVMMEVDSRAKPGDTILDVGCGSGILAVAGLLLGAESAICLDIDPLAVDVSFENAERNGVRDRLSASTQDVREVPGTFSLVLANIQAWVLKELAEAL
;
A
#
# COMPACT_ATOMS: atom_id res chain seq x y z
N ARG A 1 -20.69 2.77 12.06
CA ARG A 1 -21.70 2.53 11.02
C ARG A 1 -21.62 3.68 10.03
N TYR A 2 -21.19 3.38 8.80
CA TYR A 2 -21.01 4.41 7.78
C TYR A 2 -22.02 4.16 6.67
N PRO A 3 -22.88 5.13 6.33
CA PRO A 3 -23.84 5.00 5.25
C PRO A 3 -23.17 5.18 3.89
N TYR A 4 -23.65 4.45 2.91
CA TYR A 4 -23.29 4.62 1.51
C TYR A 4 -24.48 4.27 0.60
N VAL A 5 -24.42 4.72 -0.64
CA VAL A 5 -25.49 4.52 -1.62
C VAL A 5 -24.95 3.70 -2.78
N HIS A 6 -25.67 2.67 -3.18
CA HIS A 6 -25.44 1.97 -4.45
C HIS A 6 -26.30 2.61 -5.53
N LEU A 7 -25.69 2.87 -6.70
CA LEU A 7 -26.36 3.31 -7.91
C LEU A 7 -25.92 2.39 -9.07
N ASP A 8 -26.87 1.78 -9.75
CA ASP A 8 -26.60 0.93 -10.92
C ASP A 8 -26.71 1.80 -12.18
N VAL A 9 -25.59 2.31 -12.67
CA VAL A 9 -25.48 3.32 -13.74
C VAL A 9 -25.07 2.65 -15.05
N PRO A 10 -25.67 3.02 -16.23
CA PRO A 10 -25.14 2.58 -17.50
C PRO A 10 -23.66 2.92 -17.63
N THR A 11 -22.84 1.97 -18.10
CA THR A 11 -21.37 2.14 -18.13
C THR A 11 -20.96 3.40 -18.92
N ASP A 12 -21.71 3.78 -19.95
CA ASP A 12 -21.44 4.97 -20.74
C ASP A 12 -21.74 6.29 -20.01
N ASP A 13 -22.53 6.26 -18.94
CA ASP A 13 -22.95 7.44 -18.17
C ASP A 13 -22.16 7.60 -16.85
N VAL A 14 -21.26 6.69 -16.55
CA VAL A 14 -20.53 6.63 -15.25
C VAL A 14 -19.78 7.93 -14.96
N GLU A 15 -19.03 8.44 -15.93
CA GLU A 15 -18.22 9.65 -15.76
C GLU A 15 -19.11 10.87 -15.45
N LEU A 16 -20.19 11.04 -16.22
CA LEU A 16 -21.13 12.14 -16.03
C LEU A 16 -21.83 12.09 -14.66
N VAL A 17 -22.30 10.90 -14.29
CA VAL A 17 -22.99 10.70 -13.00
C VAL A 17 -22.02 10.85 -11.83
N SER A 18 -20.78 10.41 -11.97
CA SER A 18 -19.74 10.58 -10.93
C SER A 18 -19.44 12.06 -10.68
N ASP A 19 -19.33 12.88 -11.73
CA ASP A 19 -19.14 14.33 -11.61
C ASP A 19 -20.31 14.99 -10.85
N GLU A 20 -21.56 14.64 -11.21
CA GLU A 20 -22.74 15.14 -10.50
C GLU A 20 -22.75 14.75 -9.02
N LEU A 21 -22.33 13.52 -8.69
CA LEU A 21 -22.28 13.02 -7.32
C LEU A 21 -21.22 13.76 -6.48
N TRP A 22 -20.07 14.11 -7.06
CA TRP A 22 -19.07 14.94 -6.40
C TRP A 22 -19.59 16.35 -6.09
N GLU A 23 -20.34 16.96 -7.03
CA GLU A 23 -20.98 18.26 -6.80
C GLU A 23 -22.05 18.22 -5.70
N GLN A 24 -22.70 17.06 -5.50
CA GLN A 24 -23.69 16.85 -4.43
C GLN A 24 -23.08 16.45 -3.09
N GLY A 25 -21.76 16.44 -2.97
CA GLY A 25 -21.06 16.23 -1.70
C GLY A 25 -20.73 14.78 -1.38
N ALA A 26 -20.60 13.94 -2.40
CA ALA A 26 -20.00 12.61 -2.21
C ALA A 26 -18.63 12.73 -1.58
N GLN A 27 -18.32 11.85 -0.62
CA GLN A 27 -17.02 11.79 0.06
C GLN A 27 -16.07 10.77 -0.57
N GLY A 28 -16.60 9.88 -1.38
CA GLY A 28 -15.85 8.86 -2.13
C GLY A 28 -16.80 8.13 -3.06
N ILE A 29 -16.30 7.74 -4.22
CA ILE A 29 -17.03 6.95 -5.21
C ILE A 29 -16.15 5.76 -5.59
N GLU A 30 -16.68 4.55 -5.43
CA GLU A 30 -16.06 3.31 -5.89
C GLU A 30 -16.88 2.74 -7.04
N GLU A 31 -16.20 2.36 -8.11
CA GLU A 31 -16.83 1.77 -9.29
C GLU A 31 -16.70 0.25 -9.25
N ARG A 32 -17.79 -0.47 -9.43
CA ARG A 32 -17.82 -1.94 -9.54
C ARG A 32 -18.48 -2.35 -10.84
N ASP A 33 -17.70 -2.90 -11.72
CA ASP A 33 -18.12 -3.44 -13.02
C ASP A 33 -17.94 -4.98 -13.09
N ALA A 34 -18.04 -5.55 -14.28
CA ALA A 34 -17.86 -6.98 -14.49
C ALA A 34 -16.41 -7.46 -14.31
N THR A 35 -15.44 -6.54 -14.26
CA THR A 35 -13.99 -6.84 -14.11
C THR A 35 -13.52 -6.72 -12.67
N THR A 36 -14.30 -6.10 -11.79
CA THR A 36 -13.97 -5.99 -10.36
C THR A 36 -14.18 -7.30 -9.62
N ILE A 37 -13.45 -7.50 -8.54
CA ILE A 37 -13.50 -8.74 -7.71
C ILE A 37 -14.92 -8.93 -7.15
N ASP A 38 -15.53 -7.86 -6.65
CA ASP A 38 -16.96 -7.82 -6.31
C ASP A 38 -17.73 -7.31 -7.53
N LYS A 39 -18.36 -8.22 -8.25
CA LYS A 39 -19.04 -7.91 -9.52
C LYS A 39 -20.18 -6.92 -9.31
N GLY A 40 -20.21 -5.88 -10.16
CA GLY A 40 -21.33 -4.96 -10.29
C GLY A 40 -22.58 -5.59 -10.92
N ALA A 41 -23.57 -4.76 -11.25
CA ALA A 41 -24.93 -5.15 -11.69
C ALA A 41 -25.00 -5.86 -13.06
N GLY A 42 -23.89 -6.08 -13.78
CA GLY A 42 -23.84 -6.81 -15.07
C GLY A 42 -22.99 -6.12 -16.14
N ALA A 43 -22.91 -6.71 -17.34
CA ALA A 43 -21.97 -6.29 -18.39
C ALA A 43 -22.23 -4.89 -19.00
N ALA A 44 -23.43 -4.33 -18.83
CA ALA A 44 -23.82 -3.01 -19.35
C ALA A 44 -24.07 -1.97 -18.25
N LEU A 45 -23.90 -2.35 -16.99
CA LEU A 45 -24.11 -1.48 -15.83
C LEU A 45 -22.87 -1.52 -14.94
N THR A 46 -22.49 -0.35 -14.45
CA THR A 46 -21.49 -0.19 -13.40
C THR A 46 -22.21 0.22 -12.12
N THR A 47 -21.93 -0.47 -11.02
CA THR A 47 -22.46 -0.07 -9.71
C THR A 47 -21.51 0.95 -9.09
N LEU A 48 -22.00 2.18 -8.88
CA LEU A 48 -21.30 3.19 -8.10
C LEU A 48 -21.65 3.01 -6.62
N ILE A 49 -20.61 2.95 -5.77
CA ILE A 49 -20.75 2.94 -4.32
C ILE A 49 -20.32 4.29 -3.80
N VAL A 50 -21.28 5.08 -3.36
CA VAL A 50 -21.10 6.48 -3.01
C VAL A 50 -21.09 6.64 -1.50
N SER A 51 -19.96 7.01 -0.94
CA SER A 51 -19.82 7.34 0.48
C SER A 51 -20.35 8.75 0.75
N VAL A 52 -21.10 8.90 1.83
CA VAL A 52 -21.72 10.17 2.23
C VAL A 52 -21.54 10.42 3.74
N VAL A 53 -21.77 11.66 4.18
CA VAL A 53 -21.49 12.12 5.54
C VAL A 53 -22.35 11.44 6.60
N ASP A 54 -23.63 11.18 6.32
CA ASP A 54 -24.59 10.61 7.28
C ASP A 54 -25.76 9.90 6.59
N ASP A 55 -26.64 9.28 7.40
CA ASP A 55 -27.84 8.57 6.94
C ASP A 55 -28.84 9.46 6.21
N ALA A 56 -28.95 10.72 6.58
CA ALA A 56 -29.87 11.67 5.94
C ALA A 56 -29.40 12.02 4.53
N ALA A 57 -28.11 12.25 4.36
CA ALA A 57 -27.48 12.44 3.06
C ALA A 57 -27.63 11.19 2.17
N ALA A 58 -27.46 9.98 2.75
CA ALA A 58 -27.63 8.74 2.01
C ALA A 58 -29.06 8.56 1.49
N GLN A 59 -30.06 8.83 2.32
CA GLN A 59 -31.47 8.75 1.93
C GLN A 59 -31.81 9.77 0.86
N THR A 60 -31.33 11.00 0.99
CA THR A 60 -31.54 12.07 0.02
C THR A 60 -30.91 11.71 -1.32
N LEU A 61 -29.68 11.23 -1.32
CA LEU A 61 -28.97 10.83 -2.53
C LEU A 61 -29.66 9.64 -3.24
N ALA A 62 -30.02 8.59 -2.49
CA ALA A 62 -30.72 7.44 -3.06
C ALA A 62 -32.06 7.82 -3.68
N ALA A 63 -32.79 8.75 -3.06
CA ALA A 63 -34.08 9.25 -3.57
C ALA A 63 -33.94 10.16 -4.80
N ALA A 64 -32.78 10.82 -4.97
CA ALA A 64 -32.51 11.68 -6.13
C ALA A 64 -32.27 10.89 -7.43
N TYR A 65 -31.82 9.60 -7.31
CA TYR A 65 -31.47 8.74 -8.45
C TYR A 65 -32.33 7.45 -8.54
N PRO A 66 -33.68 7.55 -8.57
CA PRO A 66 -34.54 6.37 -8.65
C PRO A 66 -34.31 5.56 -9.94
N GLN A 67 -33.89 6.21 -11.02
CA GLN A 67 -33.59 5.61 -12.33
C GLN A 67 -32.38 4.68 -12.27
N PHE A 68 -31.49 4.87 -11.31
CA PHE A 68 -30.28 4.06 -11.09
C PHE A 68 -30.42 3.10 -9.91
N ASN A 69 -31.65 2.76 -9.53
CA ASN A 69 -31.93 1.82 -8.45
C ASN A 69 -31.22 2.19 -7.13
N GLY A 70 -31.30 3.46 -6.73
CA GLY A 70 -30.62 4.01 -5.56
C GLY A 70 -30.99 3.24 -4.28
N ARG A 71 -30.00 2.68 -3.61
CA ARG A 71 -30.16 1.84 -2.40
C ARG A 71 -29.21 2.30 -1.31
N VAL A 72 -29.75 2.66 -0.15
CA VAL A 72 -28.93 2.93 1.02
C VAL A 72 -28.45 1.61 1.63
N ALA A 73 -27.19 1.51 1.86
CA ALA A 73 -26.58 0.43 2.61
C ALA A 73 -25.67 0.97 3.71
N HIS A 74 -25.33 0.13 4.65
CA HIS A 74 -24.48 0.51 5.77
C HIS A 74 -23.35 -0.49 5.92
N VAL A 75 -22.16 0.03 6.07
CA VAL A 75 -21.09 -0.78 6.63
C VAL A 75 -21.35 -0.92 8.13
N VAL A 76 -21.66 -2.12 8.57
CA VAL A 76 -21.88 -2.45 9.99
C VAL A 76 -20.61 -3.13 10.48
N GLY A 77 -19.86 -2.45 11.33
CA GLY A 77 -18.61 -2.94 11.88
C GLY A 77 -17.39 -2.60 11.03
N ASP A 78 -16.24 -3.06 11.50
CA ASP A 78 -14.97 -2.91 10.80
C ASP A 78 -14.72 -4.02 9.76
N ASP A 79 -15.73 -4.84 9.45
CA ASP A 79 -15.62 -6.02 8.59
C ASP A 79 -15.11 -5.69 7.17
N TRP A 80 -15.51 -4.54 6.62
CA TRP A 80 -14.99 -4.09 5.33
C TRP A 80 -13.54 -3.61 5.44
N ARG A 81 -13.20 -2.96 6.58
CA ARG A 81 -11.84 -2.50 6.86
C ARG A 81 -10.88 -3.69 6.92
N ASP A 82 -11.41 -4.86 7.29
CA ASP A 82 -10.66 -6.08 7.45
C ASP A 82 -10.85 -7.08 6.30
N ALA A 83 -11.88 -6.91 5.43
CA ALA A 83 -12.13 -7.79 4.30
C ALA A 83 -10.92 -7.88 3.33
N TRP A 84 -10.23 -6.76 3.09
CA TRP A 84 -9.01 -6.73 2.29
C TRP A 84 -7.86 -7.52 2.93
N LYS A 85 -7.83 -7.66 4.25
CA LYS A 85 -6.82 -8.45 4.96
C LYS A 85 -6.83 -9.92 4.53
N ALA A 86 -7.98 -10.44 4.13
CA ALA A 86 -8.12 -11.82 3.65
C ALA A 86 -7.30 -12.11 2.37
N TYR A 87 -6.99 -11.07 1.60
CA TYR A 87 -6.18 -11.19 0.38
C TYR A 87 -4.67 -11.15 0.65
N PHE A 88 -4.27 -10.73 1.85
CA PHE A 88 -2.87 -10.64 2.24
C PHE A 88 -2.46 -11.92 2.97
N LYS A 89 -1.86 -12.83 2.25
CA LYS A 89 -1.38 -14.10 2.80
C LYS A 89 0.15 -14.12 2.86
N PRO A 90 0.71 -14.87 3.81
CA PRO A 90 2.16 -15.07 3.86
C PRO A 90 2.69 -15.53 2.50
N THR A 91 3.70 -14.86 2.02
CA THR A 91 4.26 -15.09 0.68
C THR A 91 5.77 -15.16 0.75
N ARG A 92 6.37 -16.17 0.12
CA ARG A 92 7.82 -16.30 0.00
C ARG A 92 8.35 -15.39 -1.10
N VAL A 93 9.43 -14.68 -0.79
CA VAL A 93 10.12 -13.79 -1.72
C VAL A 93 11.61 -14.16 -1.71
N GLY A 94 12.13 -14.56 -2.87
CA GLY A 94 13.48 -15.13 -2.93
C GLY A 94 13.58 -16.47 -2.23
N GLY A 95 14.71 -16.75 -1.60
CA GLY A 95 15.00 -18.01 -0.92
C GLY A 95 15.04 -17.93 0.60
N ARG A 96 15.11 -16.73 1.18
CA ARG A 96 15.32 -16.53 2.63
C ARG A 96 14.27 -15.68 3.31
N LEU A 97 13.33 -15.06 2.56
CA LEU A 97 12.33 -14.14 3.10
C LEU A 97 10.93 -14.75 3.05
N LEU A 98 10.26 -14.75 4.20
CA LEU A 98 8.82 -15.00 4.32
C LEU A 98 8.13 -13.69 4.72
N LEU A 99 7.53 -13.04 3.74
CA LEU A 99 6.74 -11.82 3.93
C LEU A 99 5.37 -12.18 4.47
N ARG A 100 4.91 -11.52 5.54
CA ARG A 100 3.57 -11.68 6.09
C ARG A 100 3.00 -10.38 6.65
N PRO A 101 1.67 -10.22 6.68
CA PRO A 101 1.03 -9.21 7.53
C PRO A 101 1.01 -9.68 9.00
N SER A 102 0.84 -8.73 9.94
CA SER A 102 0.91 -9.03 11.38
C SER A 102 -0.22 -9.95 11.87
N TRP A 103 -1.37 -9.98 11.20
CA TRP A 103 -2.55 -10.78 11.55
C TRP A 103 -2.54 -12.21 11.00
N GLU A 104 -1.58 -12.57 10.15
CA GLU A 104 -1.44 -13.94 9.65
C GLU A 104 -0.32 -14.66 10.40
N PRO A 105 -0.49 -15.93 10.78
CA PRO A 105 0.61 -16.71 11.33
C PRO A 105 1.69 -16.96 10.27
N ALA A 106 2.94 -17.14 10.71
CA ALA A 106 4.04 -17.51 9.84
C ALA A 106 4.55 -18.91 10.21
N ASP A 107 4.88 -19.67 9.17
CA ASP A 107 5.54 -20.98 9.31
C ASP A 107 6.84 -20.95 8.45
N PRO A 108 7.91 -20.28 8.95
CA PRO A 108 9.16 -20.17 8.24
C PRO A 108 9.95 -21.48 8.26
N ALA A 109 10.59 -21.81 7.14
CA ALA A 109 11.61 -22.84 7.12
C ALA A 109 12.85 -22.41 7.96
N PRO A 110 13.71 -23.34 8.38
CA PRO A 110 14.86 -23.02 9.26
C PRO A 110 15.84 -21.98 8.71
N HIS A 111 15.85 -21.75 7.41
CA HIS A 111 16.71 -20.78 6.73
C HIS A 111 15.99 -19.47 6.36
N GLU A 112 14.68 -19.40 6.61
CA GLU A 112 13.87 -18.22 6.30
C GLU A 112 13.80 -17.25 7.47
N VAL A 113 13.82 -15.97 7.19
CA VAL A 113 13.51 -14.90 8.12
C VAL A 113 12.13 -14.32 7.82
N VAL A 114 11.38 -14.02 8.87
CA VAL A 114 10.03 -13.46 8.74
C VAL A 114 10.11 -11.95 8.66
N LEU A 115 9.62 -11.39 7.57
CA LEU A 115 9.43 -9.96 7.39
C LEU A 115 7.95 -9.63 7.60
N THR A 116 7.63 -8.91 8.67
CA THR A 116 6.26 -8.54 9.01
C THR A 116 5.97 -7.11 8.55
N ILE A 117 5.07 -6.96 7.58
CA ILE A 117 4.64 -5.66 7.04
C ILE A 117 3.13 -5.64 6.95
N ASP A 118 2.51 -4.62 7.54
CA ASP A 118 1.09 -4.37 7.35
C ASP A 118 0.92 -3.36 6.22
N PRO A 119 0.08 -3.66 5.21
CA PRO A 119 -0.29 -2.69 4.20
C PRO A 119 -0.92 -1.46 4.86
N GLY A 120 -0.38 -0.29 4.55
CA GLY A 120 -0.75 0.98 5.17
C GLY A 120 -0.82 2.10 4.13
N GLN A 121 -0.76 3.34 4.62
CA GLN A 121 -0.84 4.54 3.80
C GLN A 121 0.45 4.84 3.00
N ALA A 122 1.60 4.31 3.42
CA ALA A 122 2.85 4.46 2.68
C ALA A 122 2.98 3.41 1.57
N PHE A 123 3.60 3.81 0.45
CA PHE A 123 3.92 2.91 -0.64
C PHE A 123 4.90 1.80 -0.18
N GLY A 124 4.78 0.61 -0.77
CA GLY A 124 5.70 -0.50 -0.46
C GLY A 124 5.13 -1.54 0.50
N SER A 125 3.87 -1.96 0.30
CA SER A 125 3.26 -3.10 1.03
C SER A 125 3.91 -4.46 0.72
N GLY A 126 4.89 -4.50 -0.19
CA GLY A 126 5.52 -5.74 -0.66
C GLY A 126 4.73 -6.52 -1.72
N ILE A 127 3.52 -6.07 -2.06
CA ILE A 127 2.63 -6.74 -3.02
C ILE A 127 2.91 -6.32 -4.45
N HIS A 128 3.32 -5.05 -4.64
CA HIS A 128 3.64 -4.57 -5.97
C HIS A 128 4.80 -5.37 -6.57
N GLU A 129 4.68 -5.74 -7.84
CA GLU A 129 5.67 -6.58 -8.54
C GLU A 129 7.08 -5.98 -8.50
N THR A 130 7.20 -4.65 -8.66
CA THR A 130 8.51 -3.97 -8.61
C THR A 130 9.16 -4.11 -7.23
N THR A 131 8.40 -3.96 -6.14
CA THR A 131 8.90 -4.13 -4.77
C THR A 131 9.36 -5.58 -4.55
N ARG A 132 8.60 -6.55 -5.06
CA ARG A 132 8.99 -7.97 -4.98
C ARG A 132 10.27 -8.26 -5.74
N LEU A 133 10.44 -7.71 -6.95
CA LEU A 133 11.65 -7.89 -7.75
C LEU A 133 12.88 -7.33 -7.03
N VAL A 134 12.80 -6.10 -6.51
CA VAL A 134 13.92 -5.52 -5.76
C VAL A 134 14.17 -6.29 -4.47
N MET A 135 13.13 -6.77 -3.78
CA MET A 135 13.27 -7.61 -2.58
C MET A 135 13.99 -8.94 -2.88
N MET A 136 13.73 -9.55 -4.04
CA MET A 136 14.48 -10.75 -4.49
C MET A 136 15.96 -10.43 -4.71
N GLU A 137 16.29 -9.26 -5.23
CA GLU A 137 17.68 -8.81 -5.35
C GLU A 137 18.33 -8.57 -3.98
N VAL A 138 17.58 -7.96 -3.04
CA VAL A 138 18.03 -7.81 -1.64
C VAL A 138 18.28 -9.19 -1.03
N ASP A 139 17.35 -10.14 -1.20
CA ASP A 139 17.50 -11.51 -0.71
C ASP A 139 18.79 -12.16 -1.26
N SER A 140 19.06 -12.00 -2.57
CA SER A 140 20.23 -12.63 -3.19
C SER A 140 21.56 -11.98 -2.84
N ARG A 141 21.57 -10.67 -2.58
CA ARG A 141 22.81 -9.86 -2.45
C ARG A 141 23.16 -9.50 -1.02
N ALA A 142 22.16 -9.27 -0.15
CA ALA A 142 22.42 -8.84 1.22
C ALA A 142 23.25 -9.87 2.01
N LYS A 143 24.29 -9.36 2.68
CA LYS A 143 25.26 -10.14 3.46
C LYS A 143 25.40 -9.56 4.86
N PRO A 144 25.82 -10.37 5.82
CA PRO A 144 26.19 -9.87 7.15
C PRO A 144 27.26 -8.75 7.06
N GLY A 145 26.99 -7.65 7.77
CA GLY A 145 27.87 -6.49 7.81
C GLY A 145 27.67 -5.45 6.69
N ASP A 146 26.73 -5.68 5.77
CA ASP A 146 26.40 -4.68 4.73
C ASP A 146 25.79 -3.42 5.34
N THR A 147 26.10 -2.27 4.70
CA THR A 147 25.45 -0.99 4.95
C THR A 147 24.51 -0.68 3.79
N ILE A 148 23.28 -0.28 4.09
CA ILE A 148 22.22 -0.08 3.09
C ILE A 148 21.83 1.39 3.02
N LEU A 149 21.65 1.90 1.81
CA LEU A 149 20.97 3.15 1.52
C LEU A 149 19.70 2.85 0.71
N ASP A 150 18.53 3.22 1.22
CA ASP A 150 17.23 3.02 0.57
C ASP A 150 16.63 4.38 0.22
N VAL A 151 16.63 4.73 -1.07
CA VAL A 151 16.21 6.03 -1.60
C VAL A 151 14.80 5.93 -2.16
N GLY A 152 13.89 6.75 -1.62
CA GLY A 152 12.45 6.61 -1.84
C GLY A 152 11.94 5.37 -1.12
N CYS A 153 12.26 5.24 0.17
CA CYS A 153 12.08 4.02 0.93
C CYS A 153 10.61 3.63 1.16
N GLY A 154 9.67 4.60 1.08
CA GLY A 154 8.27 4.35 1.37
C GLY A 154 8.07 3.70 2.75
N SER A 155 7.57 2.49 2.78
CA SER A 155 7.39 1.72 4.03
C SER A 155 8.70 1.23 4.68
N GLY A 156 9.84 1.43 4.05
CA GLY A 156 11.14 0.91 4.48
C GLY A 156 11.31 -0.60 4.32
N ILE A 157 10.40 -1.27 3.63
CA ILE A 157 10.37 -2.73 3.51
C ILE A 157 11.67 -3.33 2.99
N LEU A 158 12.32 -2.67 2.01
CA LEU A 158 13.56 -3.17 1.40
C LEU A 158 14.74 -3.09 2.38
N ALA A 159 14.87 -1.95 3.06
CA ALA A 159 15.87 -1.77 4.11
C ALA A 159 15.68 -2.73 5.28
N VAL A 160 14.43 -2.89 5.77
CA VAL A 160 14.09 -3.84 6.85
C VAL A 160 14.41 -5.27 6.43
N ALA A 161 14.10 -5.67 5.18
CA ALA A 161 14.45 -6.98 4.65
C ALA A 161 15.96 -7.21 4.69
N GLY A 162 16.76 -6.25 4.25
CA GLY A 162 18.23 -6.34 4.28
C GLY A 162 18.79 -6.44 5.70
N LEU A 163 18.23 -5.69 6.66
CA LEU A 163 18.61 -5.77 8.08
C LEU A 163 18.29 -7.13 8.69
N LEU A 164 17.13 -7.71 8.36
CA LEU A 164 16.77 -9.07 8.79
C LEU A 164 17.70 -10.13 8.20
N LEU A 165 18.21 -9.90 7.00
CA LEU A 165 19.19 -10.78 6.33
C LEU A 165 20.62 -10.60 6.81
N GLY A 166 20.86 -9.70 7.78
CA GLY A 166 22.14 -9.55 8.48
C GLY A 166 22.92 -8.28 8.14
N ALA A 167 22.38 -7.35 7.35
CA ALA A 167 23.01 -6.04 7.17
C ALA A 167 23.22 -5.35 8.52
N GLU A 168 24.32 -4.63 8.67
CA GLU A 168 24.71 -3.94 9.90
C GLU A 168 23.81 -2.74 10.17
N SER A 169 23.58 -1.92 9.14
CA SER A 169 22.78 -0.70 9.27
C SER A 169 22.08 -0.33 7.97
N ALA A 170 21.04 0.47 8.08
CA ALA A 170 20.32 1.04 6.94
C ALA A 170 20.00 2.52 7.17
N ILE A 171 20.13 3.32 6.11
CA ILE A 171 19.63 4.67 6.01
C ILE A 171 18.49 4.69 4.98
N CYS A 172 17.33 5.12 5.42
CA CYS A 172 16.13 5.28 4.59
C CYS A 172 15.89 6.77 4.31
N LEU A 173 15.67 7.11 3.06
CA LEU A 173 15.37 8.48 2.65
C LEU A 173 14.05 8.50 1.88
N ASP A 174 13.17 9.42 2.25
CA ASP A 174 11.94 9.67 1.50
C ASP A 174 11.56 11.15 1.62
N ILE A 175 10.98 11.72 0.57
CA ILE A 175 10.50 13.11 0.58
C ILE A 175 9.24 13.28 1.43
N ASP A 176 8.52 12.19 1.70
CA ASP A 176 7.30 12.18 2.50
C ASP A 176 7.64 11.87 3.99
N PRO A 177 7.39 12.80 4.91
CA PRO A 177 7.58 12.54 6.34
C PRO A 177 6.77 11.34 6.86
N LEU A 178 5.60 11.06 6.27
CA LEU A 178 4.80 9.89 6.65
C LEU A 178 5.53 8.58 6.33
N ALA A 179 6.23 8.51 5.19
CA ALA A 179 7.04 7.35 4.83
C ALA A 179 8.18 7.11 5.84
N VAL A 180 8.81 8.20 6.32
CA VAL A 180 9.83 8.13 7.37
C VAL A 180 9.27 7.52 8.65
N ASP A 181 8.10 7.96 9.12
CA ASP A 181 7.45 7.44 10.32
C ASP A 181 7.07 5.97 10.15
N VAL A 182 6.49 5.61 9.02
CA VAL A 182 6.11 4.22 8.69
C VAL A 182 7.33 3.30 8.62
N SER A 183 8.46 3.80 8.09
CA SER A 183 9.73 3.05 8.07
C SER A 183 10.21 2.72 9.49
N PHE A 184 10.10 3.65 10.43
CA PHE A 184 10.42 3.42 11.83
C PHE A 184 9.48 2.40 12.49
N GLU A 185 8.18 2.51 12.25
CA GLU A 185 7.19 1.55 12.78
C GLU A 185 7.46 0.12 12.27
N ASN A 186 7.78 -0.03 10.99
CA ASN A 186 8.09 -1.32 10.42
C ASN A 186 9.43 -1.87 10.93
N ALA A 187 10.44 -1.04 11.13
CA ALA A 187 11.68 -1.45 11.74
C ALA A 187 11.49 -1.90 13.20
N GLU A 188 10.66 -1.19 13.98
CA GLU A 188 10.26 -1.58 15.35
C GLU A 188 9.56 -2.93 15.35
N ARG A 189 8.55 -3.11 14.50
CA ARG A 189 7.76 -4.36 14.38
C ARG A 189 8.63 -5.57 14.05
N ASN A 190 9.72 -5.36 13.33
CA ASN A 190 10.65 -6.41 12.94
C ASN A 190 11.89 -6.52 13.85
N GLY A 191 11.97 -5.74 14.94
CA GLY A 191 13.06 -5.80 15.90
C GLY A 191 14.40 -5.30 15.36
N VAL A 192 14.40 -4.40 14.37
CA VAL A 192 15.63 -3.85 13.75
C VAL A 192 15.72 -2.32 13.84
N ARG A 193 14.89 -1.71 14.70
CA ARG A 193 14.75 -0.25 14.84
C ARG A 193 16.07 0.47 15.16
N ASP A 194 16.90 -0.13 15.98
CA ASP A 194 18.19 0.40 16.42
C ASP A 194 19.28 0.41 15.33
N ARG A 195 19.03 -0.31 14.24
CA ARG A 195 19.92 -0.39 13.08
C ARG A 195 19.42 0.39 11.85
N LEU A 196 18.25 1.04 11.96
CA LEU A 196 17.65 1.82 10.90
C LEU A 196 17.55 3.29 11.29
N SER A 197 18.05 4.16 10.45
CA SER A 197 17.77 5.60 10.47
C SER A 197 16.91 5.98 9.26
N ALA A 198 16.00 6.93 9.43
CA ALA A 198 15.18 7.44 8.34
C ALA A 198 15.04 8.96 8.44
N SER A 199 15.01 9.65 7.30
CA SER A 199 14.84 11.10 7.25
C SER A 199 14.34 11.58 5.88
N THR A 200 13.94 12.84 5.83
CA THR A 200 13.60 13.53 4.56
C THR A 200 14.79 14.25 3.93
N GLN A 201 16.02 13.91 4.34
CA GLN A 201 17.25 14.50 3.82
C GLN A 201 17.43 14.16 2.33
N ASP A 202 18.00 15.09 1.56
CA ASP A 202 18.38 14.81 0.17
C ASP A 202 19.53 13.82 0.13
N VAL A 203 19.45 12.84 -0.77
CA VAL A 203 20.49 11.81 -0.95
C VAL A 203 21.86 12.41 -1.25
N ARG A 204 21.92 13.57 -1.92
CA ARG A 204 23.15 14.30 -2.23
C ARG A 204 23.91 14.79 -1.00
N GLU A 205 23.22 14.88 0.14
CA GLU A 205 23.79 15.34 1.41
C GLU A 205 24.20 14.18 2.34
N VAL A 206 23.92 12.93 1.93
CA VAL A 206 24.26 11.75 2.74
C VAL A 206 25.74 11.38 2.52
N PRO A 207 26.58 11.49 3.54
CA PRO A 207 28.00 11.20 3.40
C PRO A 207 28.24 9.69 3.45
N GLY A 208 29.31 9.25 2.82
CA GLY A 208 29.83 7.88 2.93
C GLY A 208 29.59 7.03 1.68
N THR A 209 29.80 5.74 1.86
CA THR A 209 29.60 4.71 0.84
C THR A 209 28.81 3.57 1.43
N PHE A 210 28.02 2.91 0.61
CA PHE A 210 27.12 1.83 1.03
C PHE A 210 27.42 0.56 0.24
N SER A 211 27.28 -0.59 0.89
CA SER A 211 27.42 -1.90 0.22
C SER A 211 26.27 -2.17 -0.73
N LEU A 212 25.06 -1.67 -0.38
CA LEU A 212 23.87 -1.77 -1.19
C LEU A 212 23.16 -0.43 -1.25
N VAL A 213 22.85 0.04 -2.46
CA VAL A 213 21.99 1.18 -2.70
C VAL A 213 20.71 0.66 -3.35
N LEU A 214 19.58 0.93 -2.71
CA LEU A 214 18.25 0.52 -3.15
C LEU A 214 17.47 1.74 -3.62
N ALA A 215 16.76 1.62 -4.73
CA ALA A 215 15.90 2.68 -5.23
C ALA A 215 14.76 2.07 -6.06
N ASN A 216 13.58 1.97 -5.47
CA ASN A 216 12.37 1.53 -6.14
C ASN A 216 11.45 2.71 -6.43
N ILE A 217 11.91 3.64 -7.24
CA ILE A 217 11.31 4.93 -7.55
C ILE A 217 11.03 5.08 -9.06
N GLN A 218 10.39 6.19 -9.43
CA GLN A 218 10.10 6.46 -10.83
C GLN A 218 11.39 6.67 -11.65
N ALA A 219 11.41 6.13 -12.86
CA ALA A 219 12.62 6.12 -13.71
C ALA A 219 13.18 7.51 -14.03
N TRP A 220 12.34 8.54 -14.08
CA TRP A 220 12.80 9.91 -14.31
C TRP A 220 13.52 10.49 -13.08
N VAL A 221 13.05 10.18 -11.86
CA VAL A 221 13.71 10.55 -10.61
C VAL A 221 15.06 9.83 -10.50
N LEU A 222 15.08 8.53 -10.83
CA LEU A 222 16.32 7.75 -10.82
C LEU A 222 17.39 8.35 -11.76
N LYS A 223 16.97 8.83 -12.93
CA LYS A 223 17.89 9.52 -13.87
C LYS A 223 18.42 10.83 -13.31
N GLU A 224 17.59 11.59 -12.59
CA GLU A 224 17.98 12.84 -11.97
C GLU A 224 18.97 12.63 -10.81
N LEU A 225 18.84 11.52 -10.08
CA LEU A 225 19.68 11.18 -8.94
C LEU A 225 20.91 10.33 -9.31
N ALA A 226 21.05 9.91 -10.57
CA ALA A 226 22.07 8.94 -11.01
C ALA A 226 23.53 9.29 -10.66
N GLU A 227 23.85 10.60 -10.53
CA GLU A 227 25.20 11.04 -10.14
C GLU A 227 25.42 11.01 -8.60
N ALA A 228 24.32 10.90 -7.83
CA ALA A 228 24.36 10.87 -6.36
C ALA A 228 24.25 9.46 -5.78
N LEU A 229 23.84 8.50 -6.61
CA LEU A 229 23.69 7.09 -6.27
C LEU A 229 24.94 6.29 -6.67
#